data_bf265749eedb30d300b3eb9724182815
#
_entry.id   bf265749eedb30d300b3eb9724182815
#
_cell.length_a   1.000
_cell.length_b   1.000
_cell.length_c   1.000
_cell.angle_alpha   90.00
_cell.angle_beta   90.00
_cell.angle_gamma   90.00
#
_symmetry.space_group_name_H-M   'P 1'
#
loop_
_entity.id
_entity.type
_entity.pdbx_description
1 polymer ?
#
loop_
_entity_poly.entity_id
_entity_poly.type
_entity_poly.pdbx_seq_one_letter_code
_entity_poly.pdbx_strand_id
1 'polypeptide(L)'
;MGTTNPIRGKRELEKFKNYYLEKEKYRNYLLIIMGLNTALRISDILKLRWNDVYDFQNKRYRSHICLVEQKTGKKTMIAVNHSLHEALVMCRKDRNEEDFLFCTHSDPSHAISRYQAYRIIRRAAEGCGLEGHISCHSLRKTFGYHAWKQGVPPLSLIHISEPTRPEP
;
A
#
# COMPACT_ATOMS: atom_id res chain seq x y z
N MET A 1 16.59 10.78 15.05
CA MET A 1 15.48 10.03 14.46
C MET A 1 15.71 8.55 14.59
N GLY A 2 14.72 7.88 15.17
CA GLY A 2 14.80 6.43 15.30
C GLY A 2 14.56 5.71 13.99
N THR A 3 15.13 4.52 13.87
CA THR A 3 14.84 3.63 12.75
C THR A 3 13.43 3.09 12.89
N THR A 4 12.71 2.98 11.78
CA THR A 4 11.39 2.35 11.80
C THR A 4 11.55 0.84 11.89
N ASN A 5 10.57 0.20 12.51
CA ASN A 5 10.59 -1.24 12.76
C ASN A 5 9.58 -1.97 11.89
N PRO A 6 9.93 -3.16 11.36
CA PRO A 6 8.92 -4.01 10.74
C PRO A 6 8.03 -4.65 11.80
N ILE A 7 6.85 -5.07 11.39
CA ILE A 7 5.95 -5.84 12.24
C ILE A 7 6.26 -7.31 11.97
N ARG A 8 6.92 -7.97 12.93
CA ARG A 8 7.42 -9.34 12.74
C ARG A 8 6.45 -10.42 13.17
N GLY A 9 5.69 -10.19 14.24
CA GLY A 9 4.76 -11.18 14.75
C GLY A 9 3.54 -11.34 13.87
N LYS A 10 3.13 -12.57 13.61
CA LYS A 10 1.95 -12.83 12.78
C LYS A 10 0.67 -12.34 13.43
N ARG A 11 0.55 -12.54 14.75
CA ARG A 11 -0.63 -12.09 15.50
C ARG A 11 -0.73 -10.57 15.50
N GLU A 12 0.37 -9.90 15.77
CA GLU A 12 0.43 -8.44 15.75
C GLU A 12 0.11 -7.89 14.37
N LEU A 13 0.62 -8.53 13.32
CA LEU A 13 0.36 -8.12 11.96
C LEU A 13 -1.11 -8.25 11.61
N GLU A 14 -1.76 -9.35 12.03
CA GLU A 14 -3.19 -9.53 11.78
C GLU A 14 -4.04 -8.48 12.49
N LYS A 15 -3.71 -8.16 13.73
CA LYS A 15 -4.40 -7.10 14.47
C LYS A 15 -4.26 -5.75 13.76
N PHE A 16 -3.06 -5.45 13.31
CA PHE A 16 -2.77 -4.20 12.62
C PHE A 16 -3.55 -4.10 11.31
N LYS A 17 -3.53 -5.16 10.51
CA LYS A 17 -4.25 -5.21 9.24
C LYS A 17 -5.75 -5.00 9.43
N ASN A 18 -6.31 -5.55 10.49
CA ASN A 18 -7.76 -5.52 10.69
C ASN A 18 -8.24 -4.31 11.49
N TYR A 19 -7.33 -3.47 11.96
CA TYR A 19 -7.69 -2.34 12.82
C TYR A 19 -8.77 -1.45 12.17
N TYR A 20 -8.52 -1.01 10.95
CA TYR A 20 -9.47 -0.15 10.24
C TYR A 20 -10.61 -0.92 9.58
N LEU A 21 -10.38 -2.18 9.25
CA LEU A 21 -11.44 -3.01 8.69
C LEU A 21 -12.59 -3.17 9.69
N GLU A 22 -12.26 -3.43 10.95
CA GLU A 22 -13.26 -3.56 12.00
C GLU A 22 -14.02 -2.27 12.27
N LYS A 23 -13.40 -1.14 11.95
CA LYS A 23 -14.01 0.19 12.11
C LYS A 23 -14.70 0.66 10.84
N GLU A 24 -14.72 -0.16 9.81
CA GLU A 24 -15.30 0.14 8.51
C GLU A 24 -14.72 1.40 7.87
N LYS A 25 -13.44 1.66 8.14
CA LYS A 25 -12.69 2.75 7.53
C LYS A 25 -11.87 2.19 6.37
N TYR A 26 -12.54 2.02 5.24
CA TYR A 26 -11.98 1.24 4.13
C TYR A 26 -10.83 1.94 3.41
N ARG A 27 -10.85 3.28 3.31
CA ARG A 27 -9.71 3.99 2.74
C ARG A 27 -8.44 3.74 3.55
N ASN A 28 -8.56 3.83 4.87
CA ASN A 28 -7.42 3.61 5.77
C ASN A 28 -6.98 2.15 5.75
N TYR A 29 -7.94 1.23 5.67
CA TYR A 29 -7.65 -0.18 5.51
C TYR A 29 -6.87 -0.43 4.21
N LEU A 30 -7.32 0.16 3.10
CA LEU A 30 -6.64 0.04 1.82
C LEU A 30 -5.21 0.56 1.88
N LEU A 31 -4.98 1.66 2.60
CA LEU A 31 -3.64 2.21 2.75
C LEU A 31 -2.70 1.21 3.39
N ILE A 32 -3.15 0.55 4.46
CA ILE A 32 -2.34 -0.45 5.15
C ILE A 32 -2.10 -1.66 4.25
N ILE A 33 -3.15 -2.16 3.60
CA ILE A 33 -3.02 -3.33 2.71
C ILE A 33 -2.10 -3.01 1.54
N MET A 34 -2.22 -1.83 0.94
CA MET A 34 -1.34 -1.41 -0.15
C MET A 34 0.11 -1.37 0.30
N GLY A 35 0.38 -0.76 1.45
CA GLY A 35 1.73 -0.68 1.98
C GLY A 35 2.34 -2.03 2.32
N LEU A 36 1.53 -2.96 2.81
CA LEU A 36 2.01 -4.28 3.19
C LEU A 36 2.19 -5.22 2.00
N ASN A 37 1.56 -4.94 0.87
CA ASN A 37 1.54 -5.89 -0.26
C ASN A 37 2.25 -5.40 -1.52
N THR A 38 2.82 -4.20 -1.54
CA THR A 38 3.41 -3.67 -2.77
C THR A 38 4.86 -3.20 -2.64
N ALA A 39 5.37 -3.01 -1.46
CA ALA A 39 6.69 -2.44 -1.22
C ALA A 39 6.89 -1.04 -1.83
N LEU A 40 5.81 -0.34 -2.17
CA LEU A 40 5.89 1.01 -2.70
C LEU A 40 6.19 2.02 -1.60
N ARG A 41 6.84 3.11 -1.99
CA ARG A 41 7.02 4.25 -1.09
C ARG A 41 5.71 4.99 -0.94
N ILE A 42 5.52 5.61 0.22
CA ILE A 42 4.27 6.33 0.51
C ILE A 42 3.98 7.42 -0.53
N SER A 43 5.00 8.10 -1.02
CA SER A 43 4.82 9.14 -2.03
C SER A 43 4.23 8.59 -3.32
N ASP A 44 4.61 7.37 -3.69
CA ASP A 44 4.07 6.73 -4.89
C ASP A 44 2.66 6.20 -4.66
N ILE A 45 2.40 5.65 -3.48
CA ILE A 45 1.06 5.18 -3.11
C ILE A 45 0.05 6.33 -3.17
N LEU A 46 0.42 7.49 -2.64
CA LEU A 46 -0.51 8.62 -2.55
C LEU A 46 -0.79 9.29 -3.90
N LYS A 47 -0.01 8.99 -4.93
CA LYS A 47 -0.27 9.50 -6.27
C LYS A 47 -1.24 8.63 -7.06
N LEU A 48 -1.55 7.44 -6.58
CA LEU A 48 -2.41 6.51 -7.32
C LEU A 48 -3.83 7.04 -7.43
N ARG A 49 -4.38 6.91 -8.63
CA ARG A 49 -5.76 7.26 -8.92
C ARG A 49 -6.54 5.99 -9.23
N TRP A 50 -7.85 6.07 -9.19
CA TRP A 50 -8.68 4.90 -9.44
C TRP A 50 -8.44 4.29 -10.82
N ASN A 51 -8.08 5.11 -11.82
CA ASN A 51 -7.76 4.58 -13.13
C ASN A 51 -6.51 3.68 -13.12
N ASP A 52 -5.63 3.84 -12.16
CA ASP A 52 -4.42 3.01 -12.05
C ASP A 52 -4.74 1.58 -11.58
N VAL A 53 -5.88 1.38 -10.93
CA VAL A 53 -6.24 0.07 -10.35
C VAL A 53 -7.51 -0.52 -10.93
N TYR A 54 -8.32 0.29 -11.61
CA TYR A 54 -9.60 -0.14 -12.16
C TYR A 54 -9.74 0.35 -13.59
N ASP A 55 -10.05 -0.57 -14.50
CA ASP A 55 -10.28 -0.26 -15.91
C ASP A 55 -11.76 0.11 -16.08
N PHE A 56 -12.02 1.42 -16.15
CA PHE A 56 -13.40 1.94 -16.23
C PHE A 56 -14.06 1.62 -17.56
N GLN A 57 -13.27 1.47 -18.62
CA GLN A 57 -13.82 1.13 -19.93
C GLN A 57 -14.33 -0.30 -19.96
N ASN A 58 -13.57 -1.25 -19.44
CA ASN A 58 -13.92 -2.66 -19.42
C ASN A 58 -14.56 -3.10 -18.11
N LYS A 59 -14.71 -2.18 -17.15
CA LYS A 59 -15.39 -2.40 -15.86
C LYS A 59 -14.82 -3.57 -15.09
N ARG A 60 -13.49 -3.60 -14.96
CA ARG A 60 -12.82 -4.65 -14.20
C ARG A 60 -11.58 -4.11 -13.52
N TYR A 61 -11.19 -4.76 -12.42
CA TYR A 61 -9.97 -4.39 -11.71
C TYR A 61 -8.76 -4.83 -12.51
N ARG A 62 -7.70 -4.00 -12.47
CA ARG A 62 -6.46 -4.32 -13.17
C ARG A 62 -5.69 -5.38 -12.41
N SER A 63 -5.02 -6.27 -13.13
CA SER A 63 -4.18 -7.30 -12.52
C SER A 63 -2.84 -6.74 -12.06
N HIS A 64 -2.44 -5.59 -12.61
CA HIS A 64 -1.17 -4.94 -12.29
C HIS A 64 -1.36 -3.43 -12.20
N ILE A 65 -0.56 -2.82 -11.32
CA ILE A 65 -0.47 -1.36 -11.21
C ILE A 65 0.83 -0.93 -11.87
N CYS A 66 0.73 -0.03 -12.86
CA CYS A 66 1.91 0.50 -13.55
C CYS A 66 2.10 1.95 -13.14
N LEU A 67 3.28 2.29 -12.68
CA LEU A 67 3.56 3.64 -12.23
C LEU A 67 5.03 4.02 -12.49
N VAL A 68 5.31 5.31 -12.38
CA VAL A 68 6.68 5.83 -12.43
C VAL A 68 7.04 6.29 -11.04
N GLU A 69 8.09 5.70 -10.45
CA GLU A 69 8.51 6.05 -9.10
C GLU A 69 9.01 7.48 -9.05
N GLN A 70 8.53 8.23 -8.08
CA GLN A 70 8.85 9.63 -7.97
C GLN A 70 10.33 9.86 -7.68
N LYS A 71 10.92 9.04 -6.81
CA LYS A 71 12.30 9.22 -6.38
C LYS A 71 13.32 8.80 -7.45
N THR A 72 13.04 7.72 -8.17
CA THR A 72 14.02 7.13 -9.09
C THR A 72 13.70 7.36 -10.56
N GLY A 73 12.47 7.74 -10.88
CA GLY A 73 12.01 7.85 -12.27
C GLY A 73 11.82 6.53 -12.97
N LYS A 74 11.95 5.41 -12.27
CA LYS A 74 11.81 4.09 -12.86
C LYS A 74 10.35 3.74 -13.07
N LYS A 75 10.08 3.06 -14.17
CA LYS A 75 8.77 2.45 -14.41
C LYS A 75 8.69 1.17 -13.59
N THR A 76 7.60 1.04 -12.85
CA THR A 76 7.40 -0.09 -11.96
C THR A 76 6.06 -0.73 -12.25
N MET A 77 6.02 -2.06 -12.29
CA MET A 77 4.79 -2.81 -12.46
C MET A 77 4.63 -3.76 -11.29
N ILE A 78 3.48 -3.67 -10.63
CA ILE A 78 3.23 -4.41 -9.39
C ILE A 78 1.98 -5.26 -9.58
N ALA A 79 2.09 -6.55 -9.24
CA ALA A 79 0.94 -7.44 -9.29
C ALA A 79 -0.03 -7.11 -8.17
N VAL A 80 -1.31 -7.12 -8.50
CA VAL A 80 -2.39 -6.93 -7.52
C VAL A 80 -2.77 -8.31 -7.00
N ASN A 81 -2.35 -8.62 -5.78
CA ASN A 81 -2.68 -9.92 -5.19
C ASN A 81 -4.12 -9.92 -4.65
N HIS A 82 -4.56 -11.08 -4.15
CA HIS A 82 -5.93 -11.25 -3.70
C HIS A 82 -6.31 -10.28 -2.57
N SER A 83 -5.43 -10.12 -1.58
CA SER A 83 -5.69 -9.21 -0.45
C SER A 83 -5.90 -7.77 -0.91
N LEU A 84 -5.06 -7.31 -1.83
CA LEU A 84 -5.16 -5.96 -2.36
C LEU A 84 -6.41 -5.81 -3.22
N HIS A 85 -6.73 -6.81 -4.03
CA HIS A 85 -7.94 -6.80 -4.83
C HIS A 85 -9.19 -6.65 -3.95
N GLU A 86 -9.30 -7.45 -2.89
CA GLU A 86 -10.45 -7.37 -1.99
C GLU A 86 -10.57 -6.00 -1.32
N ALA A 87 -9.44 -5.43 -0.90
CA ALA A 87 -9.45 -4.10 -0.29
C ALA A 87 -9.91 -3.03 -1.29
N LEU A 88 -9.49 -3.15 -2.54
CA LEU A 88 -9.94 -2.24 -3.60
C LEU A 88 -11.44 -2.35 -3.83
N VAL A 89 -11.97 -3.58 -3.85
CA VAL A 89 -13.40 -3.80 -4.02
C VAL A 89 -14.19 -3.14 -2.89
N MET A 90 -13.74 -3.27 -1.66
CA MET A 90 -14.39 -2.66 -0.50
C MET A 90 -14.39 -1.14 -0.58
N CYS A 91 -13.36 -0.56 -1.16
CA CYS A 91 -13.14 0.88 -1.14
C CYS A 91 -13.81 1.59 -2.32
N ARG A 92 -14.00 0.92 -3.45
CA ARG A 92 -14.57 1.55 -4.64
C ARG A 92 -16.09 1.71 -4.48
N LYS A 93 -16.54 2.93 -4.66
CA LYS A 93 -17.97 3.27 -4.68
C LYS A 93 -18.21 4.09 -5.93
N ASP A 94 -18.77 5.28 -5.79
CA ASP A 94 -19.03 6.17 -6.92
C ASP A 94 -17.77 6.97 -7.27
N ARG A 95 -16.66 6.28 -7.48
CA ARG A 95 -15.39 6.92 -7.79
C ARG A 95 -15.20 7.05 -9.29
N ASN A 96 -14.62 8.19 -9.70
CA ASN A 96 -14.26 8.45 -11.09
C ASN A 96 -12.81 8.03 -11.31
N GLU A 97 -12.45 7.86 -12.58
CA GLU A 97 -11.09 7.43 -12.93
C GLU A 97 -10.01 8.41 -12.45
N GLU A 98 -10.33 9.70 -12.34
CA GLU A 98 -9.37 10.72 -11.90
C GLU A 98 -9.29 10.88 -10.39
N ASP A 99 -10.21 10.28 -9.64
CA ASP A 99 -10.19 10.39 -8.18
C ASP A 99 -8.98 9.65 -7.60
N PHE A 100 -8.43 10.19 -6.52
CA PHE A 100 -7.33 9.53 -5.82
C PHE A 100 -7.83 8.35 -5.00
N LEU A 101 -7.04 7.28 -4.93
CA LEU A 101 -7.35 6.16 -4.05
C LEU A 101 -7.43 6.64 -2.60
N PHE A 102 -6.44 7.41 -2.20
CA PHE A 102 -6.32 7.90 -0.83
C PHE A 102 -6.68 9.37 -0.81
N CYS A 103 -7.95 9.63 -1.08
CA CYS A 103 -8.47 10.98 -1.16
C CYS A 103 -8.87 11.50 0.22
N THR A 104 -8.99 12.82 0.32
CA THR A 104 -9.56 13.45 1.53
C THR A 104 -11.04 13.13 1.59
N HIS A 105 -11.62 13.20 2.78
CA HIS A 105 -13.05 12.93 2.94
C HIS A 105 -13.93 13.96 2.25
N SER A 106 -13.46 15.19 2.17
CA SER A 106 -14.24 16.27 1.59
C SER A 106 -14.13 16.37 0.08
N ASP A 107 -13.05 15.84 -0.50
CA ASP A 107 -12.81 16.04 -1.93
C ASP A 107 -11.99 14.88 -2.53
N PRO A 108 -12.66 14.01 -3.35
CA PRO A 108 -11.95 12.90 -3.98
C PRO A 108 -10.87 13.33 -4.98
N SER A 109 -10.88 14.57 -5.42
CA SER A 109 -9.84 15.06 -6.34
C SER A 109 -8.57 15.49 -5.62
N HIS A 110 -8.53 15.38 -4.30
CA HIS A 110 -7.37 15.73 -3.50
C HIS A 110 -6.89 14.52 -2.70
N ALA A 111 -5.60 14.22 -2.80
CA ALA A 111 -4.99 13.14 -2.03
C ALA A 111 -4.68 13.60 -0.61
N ILE A 112 -4.71 12.66 0.33
CA ILE A 112 -4.25 12.95 1.68
C ILE A 112 -2.74 13.22 1.64
N SER A 113 -2.26 13.98 2.62
CA SER A 113 -0.83 14.29 2.73
C SER A 113 -0.07 13.10 3.32
N ARG A 114 1.26 13.15 3.16
CA ARG A 114 2.14 12.16 3.78
C ARG A 114 1.98 12.18 5.30
N TYR A 115 1.77 13.35 5.88
CA TYR A 115 1.57 13.49 7.31
C TYR A 115 0.27 12.80 7.76
N GLN A 116 -0.80 12.97 6.99
CA GLN A 116 -2.06 12.28 7.29
C GLN A 116 -1.90 10.77 7.19
N ALA A 117 -1.19 10.29 6.17
CA ALA A 117 -0.91 8.86 6.03
C ALA A 117 -0.11 8.35 7.23
N TYR A 118 0.89 9.10 7.65
CA TYR A 118 1.68 8.77 8.83
C TYR A 118 0.77 8.63 10.08
N ARG A 119 -0.13 9.59 10.27
CA ARG A 119 -1.05 9.55 11.42
C ARG A 119 -2.00 8.36 11.37
N ILE A 120 -2.47 8.01 10.19
CA ILE A 120 -3.33 6.84 10.01
C ILE A 120 -2.62 5.57 10.48
N ILE A 121 -1.38 5.40 10.05
CA ILE A 121 -0.58 4.22 10.39
C ILE A 121 -0.22 4.23 11.89
N ARG A 122 0.18 5.39 12.42
CA ARG A 122 0.50 5.51 13.83
C ARG A 122 -0.69 5.19 14.72
N ARG A 123 -1.87 5.66 14.35
CA ARG A 123 -3.08 5.39 15.13
C ARG A 123 -3.39 3.90 15.20
N ALA A 124 -3.24 3.20 14.08
CA ALA A 124 -3.46 1.75 14.06
C ALA A 124 -2.42 1.04 14.92
N ALA A 125 -1.16 1.45 14.83
CA ALA A 125 -0.09 0.85 15.65
C ALA A 125 -0.36 1.04 17.13
N GLU A 126 -0.73 2.25 17.53
CA GLU A 126 -1.02 2.55 18.94
C GLU A 126 -2.26 1.81 19.41
N GLY A 127 -3.29 1.75 18.56
CA GLY A 127 -4.53 1.05 18.91
C GLY A 127 -4.34 -0.45 19.07
N CYS A 128 -3.34 -1.01 18.40
CA CYS A 128 -2.99 -2.43 18.52
C CYS A 128 -1.94 -2.70 19.59
N GLY A 129 -1.42 -1.67 20.25
CA GLY A 129 -0.39 -1.82 21.26
C GLY A 129 0.95 -2.26 20.71
N LEU A 130 1.26 -1.92 19.47
CA LEU A 130 2.53 -2.30 18.87
C LEU A 130 3.66 -1.47 19.45
N GLU A 131 4.75 -2.15 19.81
CA GLU A 131 5.94 -1.50 20.32
C GLU A 131 6.86 -1.09 19.19
N GLY A 132 7.71 -0.09 19.47
CA GLY A 132 8.67 0.39 18.51
C GLY A 132 8.10 1.49 17.64
N HIS A 133 8.90 1.93 16.70
CA HIS A 133 8.55 3.04 15.82
C HIS A 133 7.93 2.51 14.53
N ILE A 134 6.60 2.52 14.47
CA ILE A 134 5.84 2.04 13.32
C ILE A 134 5.37 3.24 12.50
N SER A 135 5.72 3.27 11.22
CA SER A 135 5.38 4.36 10.31
C SER A 135 5.18 3.80 8.90
N CYS A 136 5.02 4.68 7.92
CA CYS A 136 4.87 4.27 6.53
C CYS A 136 6.02 3.38 6.06
N HIS A 137 7.25 3.70 6.46
CA HIS A 137 8.43 2.91 6.12
C HIS A 137 8.38 1.50 6.70
N SER A 138 7.72 1.35 7.84
CA SER A 138 7.57 0.04 8.48
C SER A 138 6.80 -0.94 7.61
N LEU A 139 5.84 -0.45 6.82
CA LEU A 139 5.05 -1.32 5.95
C LEU A 139 5.92 -1.95 4.87
N ARG A 140 6.84 -1.17 4.28
CA ARG A 140 7.79 -1.70 3.31
C ARG A 140 8.72 -2.72 3.94
N LYS A 141 9.23 -2.42 5.13
CA LYS A 141 10.09 -3.35 5.87
C LYS A 141 9.36 -4.62 6.25
N THR A 142 8.08 -4.50 6.60
CA THR A 142 7.25 -5.65 6.93
C THR A 142 7.05 -6.54 5.71
N PHE A 143 6.77 -5.96 4.56
CA PHE A 143 6.67 -6.69 3.30
C PHE A 143 7.96 -7.48 3.05
N GLY A 144 9.10 -6.81 3.13
CA GLY A 144 10.40 -7.45 2.91
C GLY A 144 10.71 -8.55 3.92
N TYR A 145 10.41 -8.30 5.20
CA TYR A 145 10.67 -9.26 6.26
C TYR A 145 9.87 -10.55 6.05
N HIS A 146 8.58 -10.45 5.79
CA HIS A 146 7.74 -11.64 5.65
C HIS A 146 8.02 -12.39 4.35
N ALA A 147 8.36 -11.67 3.28
CA ALA A 147 8.78 -12.31 2.04
C ALA A 147 10.09 -13.09 2.25
N TRP A 148 11.04 -12.49 2.97
CA TRP A 148 12.29 -13.16 3.29
C TRP A 148 12.06 -14.42 4.13
N LYS A 149 11.18 -14.33 5.12
CA LYS A 149 10.82 -15.48 5.97
C LYS A 149 10.21 -16.61 5.16
N GLN A 150 9.54 -16.29 4.07
CA GLN A 150 8.95 -17.31 3.18
C GLN A 150 9.94 -17.83 2.15
N GLY A 151 11.20 -17.41 2.23
CA GLY A 151 12.24 -17.88 1.34
C GLY A 151 12.37 -17.10 0.03
N VAL A 152 11.71 -15.96 -0.08
CA VAL A 152 11.85 -15.11 -1.28
C VAL A 152 13.11 -14.26 -1.13
N PRO A 153 14.10 -14.39 -2.02
CA PRO A 153 15.31 -13.58 -1.92
C PRO A 153 15.03 -12.11 -2.13
N PRO A 154 15.79 -11.20 -1.49
CA PRO A 154 15.59 -9.77 -1.67
C PRO A 154 15.68 -9.29 -3.11
N LEU A 155 16.54 -9.92 -3.93
CA LEU A 155 16.64 -9.59 -5.34
C LEU A 155 15.35 -9.89 -6.10
N SER A 156 14.64 -10.94 -5.71
CA SER A 156 13.36 -11.27 -6.32
C SER A 156 12.30 -10.22 -6.02
N LEU A 157 12.37 -9.59 -4.85
CA LEU A 157 11.46 -8.50 -4.50
C LEU A 157 11.69 -7.30 -5.40
N ILE A 158 12.93 -7.00 -5.72
CA ILE A 158 13.26 -5.91 -6.64
C ILE A 158 12.71 -6.21 -8.03
N HIS A 159 12.83 -7.44 -8.48
CA HIS A 159 12.30 -7.85 -9.79
C HIS A 159 10.78 -7.76 -9.86
N ILE A 160 10.09 -8.07 -8.78
CA ILE A 160 8.64 -7.99 -8.73
C ILE A 160 8.17 -6.55 -8.88
N SER A 161 8.90 -5.61 -8.28
CA SER A 161 8.49 -4.21 -8.25
C SER A 161 9.08 -3.36 -9.37
N GLU A 162 9.95 -3.92 -10.22
CA GLU A 162 10.58 -3.18 -11.31
C GLU A 162 10.30 -3.88 -12.64
N PRO A 163 10.12 -3.10 -13.72
CA PRO A 163 10.02 -3.72 -15.04
C PRO A 163 11.32 -4.46 -15.36
N THR A 164 11.18 -5.52 -16.13
CA THR A 164 12.33 -6.30 -16.53
C THR A 164 13.33 -5.42 -17.28
N ARG A 165 14.56 -5.43 -16.82
CA ARG A 165 15.61 -4.74 -17.53
C ARG A 165 16.10 -5.58 -18.68
N PRO A 166 16.42 -4.96 -19.82
CA PRO A 166 17.11 -5.71 -20.86
C PRO A 166 18.44 -6.22 -20.30
N GLU A 167 18.72 -7.45 -20.53
CA GLU A 167 20.00 -7.99 -20.14
C GLU A 167 21.10 -7.35 -20.95
N PRO A 168 22.21 -6.99 -20.35
CA PRO A 168 23.32 -6.46 -21.11
C PRO A 168 23.94 -7.51 -22.00
#